data_21bdce38c22945c0b7f2ba24ec0a6118
#
_entry.id   21bdce38c22945c0b7f2ba24ec0a6118
#
_cell.length_a   1.000
_cell.length_b   1.000
_cell.length_c   1.000
_cell.angle_alpha   90.00
_cell.angle_beta   90.00
_cell.angle_gamma   90.00
#
_symmetry.space_group_name_H-M   'P 1'
#
loop_
_entity.id
_entity.type
_entity.pdbx_description
1 polymer ?
#
loop_
_entity_poly.entity_id
_entity_poly.type
_entity_poly.pdbx_seq_one_letter_code
_entity_poly.pdbx_strand_id
1 'polypeptide(L)'
;ALLDQVIGELSPLRPQVTVTRGICLSSAHWDDAWVDAEPRYLHRALQNLVSNAMRHARGQVLISYQVGQVRCRIDVEDDGPGVPESAWERIFTPFLRLDDSRTRASGGHGLGLSIVRRIIYWHGGRALISKSNNLGGACFSLSWPRDQNKP
;
A
#
# COMPACT_ATOMS: atom_id res chain seq x y z
N ALA A 1 9.17 3.96 -11.41
CA ALA A 1 8.65 3.21 -12.52
C ALA A 1 7.34 2.50 -12.18
N LEU A 2 7.37 1.39 -11.43
CA LEU A 2 6.16 0.65 -11.12
C LEU A 2 5.17 1.47 -10.30
N LEU A 3 5.64 2.18 -9.30
CA LEU A 3 4.80 3.03 -8.46
C LEU A 3 4.17 4.17 -9.27
N ASP A 4 4.95 4.81 -10.12
CA ASP A 4 4.43 5.88 -11.00
C ASP A 4 3.36 5.36 -11.94
N GLN A 5 3.52 4.15 -12.44
CA GLN A 5 2.53 3.50 -13.28
C GLN A 5 1.21 3.30 -12.51
N VAL A 6 1.29 2.78 -11.29
CA VAL A 6 0.10 2.57 -10.45
C VAL A 6 -0.60 3.89 -10.15
N ILE A 7 0.15 4.93 -9.78
CA ILE A 7 -0.43 6.25 -9.51
C ILE A 7 -1.11 6.80 -10.77
N GLY A 8 -0.48 6.69 -11.93
CA GLY A 8 -1.04 7.16 -13.19
C GLY A 8 -2.31 6.44 -13.59
N GLU A 9 -2.43 5.15 -13.28
CA GLU A 9 -3.62 4.36 -13.56
C GLU A 9 -4.79 4.70 -12.63
N LEU A 10 -4.52 5.00 -11.37
CA LEU A 10 -5.55 5.14 -10.34
C LEU A 10 -5.97 6.58 -10.08
N SER A 11 -5.08 7.56 -10.23
CA SER A 11 -5.40 8.96 -9.95
C SER A 11 -6.62 9.48 -10.72
N PRO A 12 -6.78 9.17 -12.04
CA PRO A 12 -7.96 9.63 -12.77
C PRO A 12 -9.27 9.07 -12.28
N LEU A 13 -9.26 7.93 -11.56
CA LEU A 13 -10.47 7.28 -11.07
C LEU A 13 -11.11 8.06 -9.91
N ARG A 14 -10.33 8.82 -9.17
CA ARG A 14 -10.81 9.68 -8.09
C ARG A 14 -10.05 10.99 -8.10
N PRO A 15 -10.40 11.90 -9.02
CA PRO A 15 -9.66 13.16 -9.18
C PRO A 15 -9.74 14.08 -7.96
N GLN A 16 -10.72 13.89 -7.08
CA GLN A 16 -10.83 14.65 -5.84
C GLN A 16 -9.79 14.27 -4.78
N VAL A 17 -9.08 13.16 -4.98
CA VAL A 17 -8.03 12.70 -4.08
C VAL A 17 -6.67 12.98 -4.72
N THR A 18 -5.81 13.70 -4.00
CA THR A 18 -4.45 13.98 -4.44
C THR A 18 -3.52 12.89 -3.91
N VAL A 19 -2.84 12.19 -4.83
CA VAL A 19 -1.86 11.18 -4.49
C VAL A 19 -0.47 11.78 -4.68
N THR A 20 0.29 11.83 -3.58
CA THR A 20 1.63 12.45 -3.56
C THR A 20 2.68 11.38 -3.26
N ARG A 21 3.79 11.43 -3.99
CA ARG A 21 4.97 10.63 -3.66
C ARG A 21 5.78 11.37 -2.61
N GLY A 22 6.08 10.67 -1.51
CA GLY A 22 6.95 11.19 -0.48
C GLY A 22 8.43 11.05 -0.84
N ILE A 23 9.28 11.44 0.09
CA ILE A 23 10.73 11.34 -0.07
C ILE A 23 11.13 9.87 -0.03
N CYS A 24 11.93 9.45 -1.02
CA CYS A 24 12.54 8.13 -1.01
C CYS A 24 13.81 8.17 -0.17
N LEU A 25 13.83 7.42 0.91
CA LEU A 25 15.02 7.21 1.71
C LEU A 25 15.73 5.96 1.17
N SER A 26 16.73 6.16 0.36
CA SER A 26 17.49 5.07 -0.23
C SER A 26 18.97 5.27 0.02
N SER A 27 19.65 4.17 0.29
CA SER A 27 21.12 4.16 0.38
C SER A 27 21.77 4.14 -1.00
N ALA A 28 20.99 3.98 -2.05
CA ALA A 28 21.44 3.95 -3.44
C ALA A 28 20.85 5.12 -4.21
N HIS A 29 21.50 5.50 -5.29
CA HIS A 29 20.92 6.47 -6.21
C HIS A 29 19.66 5.91 -6.86
N TRP A 30 18.77 6.82 -7.26
CA TRP A 30 17.48 6.47 -7.86
C TRP A 30 17.60 5.46 -9.00
N ASP A 31 18.61 5.64 -9.85
CA ASP A 31 18.81 4.82 -11.03
C ASP A 31 19.29 3.39 -10.67
N ASP A 32 19.83 3.24 -9.47
CA ASP A 32 20.34 1.96 -8.98
C ASP A 32 19.37 1.29 -8.00
N ALA A 33 18.22 1.89 -7.74
CA ALA A 33 17.25 1.40 -6.77
C ALA A 33 16.35 0.32 -7.39
N TRP A 34 16.92 -0.86 -7.64
CA TRP A 34 16.16 -2.00 -8.08
C TRP A 34 15.86 -2.93 -6.91
N VAL A 35 14.77 -3.69 -7.04
CA VAL A 35 14.39 -4.70 -6.08
C VAL A 35 14.06 -5.98 -6.83
N ASP A 36 14.33 -7.11 -6.18
CA ASP A 36 13.98 -8.42 -6.72
C ASP A 36 12.54 -8.73 -6.30
N ALA A 37 11.65 -8.72 -7.27
CA ALA A 37 10.23 -8.97 -7.04
C ALA A 37 9.59 -9.45 -8.34
N GLU A 38 8.45 -10.12 -8.23
CA GLU A 38 7.63 -10.44 -9.40
C GLU A 38 6.80 -9.21 -9.78
N PRO A 39 7.11 -8.55 -10.91
CA PRO A 39 6.49 -7.25 -11.23
C PRO A 39 4.97 -7.27 -11.31
N ARG A 40 4.39 -8.35 -11.86
CA ARG A 40 2.93 -8.43 -12.02
C ARG A 40 2.22 -8.52 -10.69
N TYR A 41 2.76 -9.30 -9.76
CA TYR A 41 2.16 -9.45 -8.44
C TYR A 41 2.39 -8.22 -7.57
N LEU A 42 3.57 -7.63 -7.65
CA LEU A 42 3.85 -6.39 -6.92
C LEU A 42 2.96 -5.25 -7.43
N HIS A 43 2.78 -5.15 -8.74
CA HIS A 43 1.87 -4.17 -9.34
C HIS A 43 0.44 -4.33 -8.80
N ARG A 44 -0.05 -5.57 -8.74
CA ARG A 44 -1.38 -5.85 -8.22
C ARG A 44 -1.51 -5.50 -6.75
N ALA A 45 -0.49 -5.82 -5.95
CA ALA A 45 -0.48 -5.47 -4.54
C ALA A 45 -0.54 -3.95 -4.35
N LEU A 46 0.26 -3.22 -5.10
CA LEU A 46 0.29 -1.75 -5.04
C LEU A 46 -1.04 -1.14 -5.50
N GLN A 47 -1.63 -1.66 -6.59
CA GLN A 47 -2.95 -1.20 -7.04
C GLN A 47 -4.00 -1.35 -5.96
N ASN A 48 -4.05 -2.51 -5.32
CA ASN A 48 -5.02 -2.78 -4.26
C ASN A 48 -4.79 -1.88 -3.05
N LEU A 49 -3.53 -1.68 -2.68
CA LEU A 49 -3.19 -0.88 -1.51
C LEU A 49 -3.48 0.60 -1.74
N VAL A 50 -3.07 1.15 -2.88
CA VAL A 50 -3.30 2.55 -3.21
C VAL A 50 -4.78 2.81 -3.47
N SER A 51 -5.48 1.91 -4.15
CA SER A 51 -6.91 2.00 -4.37
C SER A 51 -7.68 2.03 -3.06
N ASN A 52 -7.30 1.18 -2.11
CA ASN A 52 -7.88 1.16 -0.78
C ASN A 52 -7.68 2.50 -0.06
N ALA A 53 -6.47 3.04 -0.10
CA ALA A 53 -6.18 4.33 0.52
C ALA A 53 -6.98 5.46 -0.12
N MET A 54 -7.07 5.50 -1.44
CA MET A 54 -7.85 6.52 -2.16
C MET A 54 -9.33 6.44 -1.82
N ARG A 55 -9.86 5.24 -1.63
CA ARG A 55 -11.27 5.04 -1.29
C ARG A 55 -11.61 5.58 0.09
N HIS A 56 -10.69 5.48 1.04
CA HIS A 56 -10.90 5.93 2.42
C HIS A 56 -10.43 7.37 2.65
N ALA A 57 -9.58 7.91 1.80
CA ALA A 57 -9.05 9.26 1.95
C ALA A 57 -10.13 10.32 1.82
N ARG A 58 -9.97 11.40 2.56
CA ARG A 58 -10.79 12.61 2.40
C ARG A 58 -10.32 13.43 1.22
N GLY A 59 -9.00 13.54 1.03
CA GLY A 59 -8.44 14.29 -0.09
C GLY A 59 -6.98 13.99 -0.37
N GLN A 60 -6.28 13.26 0.49
CA GLN A 60 -4.84 13.08 0.34
C GLN A 60 -4.40 11.65 0.61
N VAL A 61 -3.51 11.16 -0.25
CA VAL A 61 -2.77 9.90 -0.07
C VAL A 61 -1.30 10.21 -0.26
N LEU A 62 -0.47 9.77 0.67
CA LEU A 62 0.97 9.92 0.61
C LEU A 62 1.62 8.55 0.50
N ILE A 63 2.45 8.37 -0.52
CA ILE A 63 3.17 7.13 -0.74
C ILE A 63 4.66 7.40 -0.60
N SER A 64 5.28 6.68 0.32
CA SER A 64 6.73 6.76 0.58
C SER A 64 7.34 5.39 0.40
N TYR A 65 8.57 5.32 -0.07
CA TYR A 65 9.26 4.06 -0.13
C TYR A 65 10.70 4.20 0.30
N GLN A 66 11.27 3.09 0.74
CA GLN A 66 12.61 3.02 1.25
C GLN A 66 13.26 1.74 0.73
N VAL A 67 14.42 1.90 0.10
CA VAL A 67 15.19 0.76 -0.40
C VAL A 67 16.51 0.73 0.38
N GLY A 68 16.58 -0.19 1.33
CA GLY A 68 17.80 -0.45 2.07
C GLY A 68 18.68 -1.50 1.39
N GLN A 69 19.77 -1.86 2.03
CA GLN A 69 20.68 -2.88 1.48
C GLN A 69 20.02 -4.28 1.50
N VAL A 70 19.21 -4.56 2.51
CA VAL A 70 18.64 -5.88 2.77
C VAL A 70 17.13 -5.91 2.53
N ARG A 71 16.42 -4.84 2.88
CA ARG A 71 14.96 -4.81 2.82
C ARG A 71 14.44 -3.59 2.08
N CYS A 72 13.26 -3.77 1.52
CA CYS A 72 12.46 -2.70 0.92
C CYS A 72 11.23 -2.45 1.76
N ARG A 73 10.74 -1.21 1.75
CA ARG A 73 9.53 -0.83 2.46
C ARG A 73 8.74 0.19 1.64
N ILE A 74 7.43 0.03 1.63
CA ILE A 74 6.49 1.01 1.07
C ILE A 74 5.47 1.33 2.14
N ASP A 75 5.23 2.62 2.36
CA ASP A 75 4.17 3.12 3.24
C ASP A 75 3.16 3.88 2.40
N VAL A 76 1.89 3.54 2.57
CA VAL A 76 0.77 4.22 1.93
C VAL A 76 -0.10 4.81 3.04
N GLU A 77 -0.14 6.13 3.13
CA GLU A 77 -0.86 6.86 4.16
C GLU A 77 -2.05 7.60 3.56
N ASP A 78 -3.14 7.69 4.31
CA ASP A 78 -4.31 8.47 3.92
C ASP A 78 -4.73 9.42 5.03
N ASP A 79 -5.57 10.40 4.68
CA ASP A 79 -6.14 11.38 5.61
C ASP A 79 -7.59 11.04 6.00
N GLY A 80 -7.97 9.79 5.84
CA GLY A 80 -9.30 9.33 6.19
C GLY A 80 -9.48 9.11 7.70
N PRO A 81 -10.55 8.40 8.09
CA PRO A 81 -10.84 8.19 9.52
C PRO A 81 -9.89 7.23 10.23
N GLY A 82 -9.03 6.55 9.47
CA GLY A 82 -8.15 5.53 10.02
C GLY A 82 -8.89 4.23 10.28
N VAL A 83 -8.17 3.27 10.86
CA VAL A 83 -8.71 1.96 11.23
C VAL A 83 -8.53 1.80 12.73
N PRO A 84 -9.59 1.42 13.46
CA PRO A 84 -9.47 1.17 14.91
C PRO A 84 -8.42 0.10 15.18
N GLU A 85 -7.60 0.32 16.20
CA GLU A 85 -6.54 -0.61 16.57
C GLU A 85 -7.08 -2.03 16.80
N SER A 86 -8.27 -2.13 17.35
CA SER A 86 -8.95 -3.43 17.57
C SER A 86 -9.22 -4.20 16.28
N ALA A 87 -9.19 -3.55 15.12
CA ALA A 87 -9.42 -4.19 13.83
C ALA A 87 -8.13 -4.48 13.05
N TRP A 88 -6.97 -4.04 13.54
CA TRP A 88 -5.72 -4.12 12.78
C TRP A 88 -5.34 -5.56 12.40
N GLU A 89 -5.54 -6.52 13.30
CA GLU A 89 -5.23 -7.91 13.01
C GLU A 89 -6.17 -8.53 11.98
N ARG A 90 -7.40 -8.01 11.88
CA ARG A 90 -8.45 -8.58 11.04
C ARG A 90 -8.59 -7.90 9.68
N ILE A 91 -7.98 -6.73 9.50
CA ILE A 91 -8.20 -5.91 8.29
C ILE A 91 -7.76 -6.63 7.01
N PHE A 92 -6.82 -7.55 7.11
CA PHE A 92 -6.33 -8.34 5.99
C PHE A 92 -7.10 -9.64 5.77
N THR A 93 -8.16 -9.89 6.56
CA THR A 93 -8.99 -11.09 6.41
C THR A 93 -9.87 -10.96 5.17
N PRO A 94 -9.97 -12.02 4.34
CA PRO A 94 -10.84 -11.98 3.16
C PRO A 94 -12.29 -11.68 3.54
N PHE A 95 -12.95 -10.87 2.72
CA PHE A 95 -14.35 -10.49 2.84
C PHE A 95 -14.70 -9.66 4.08
N LEU A 96 -13.69 -9.29 4.90
CA LEU A 96 -13.93 -8.40 6.02
C LEU A 96 -14.19 -6.99 5.52
N ARG A 97 -15.28 -6.39 6.01
CA ARG A 97 -15.60 -4.99 5.75
C ARG A 97 -15.93 -4.33 7.07
N LEU A 98 -15.31 -3.18 7.32
CA LEU A 98 -15.57 -2.39 8.52
C LEU A 98 -16.81 -1.50 8.35
N ASP A 99 -17.17 -1.21 7.11
CA ASP A 99 -18.34 -0.40 6.77
C ASP A 99 -19.06 -1.11 5.63
N ASP A 100 -20.18 -1.77 5.98
CA ASP A 100 -20.82 -2.81 5.18
C ASP A 100 -21.37 -2.38 3.81
N SER A 101 -22.61 -1.93 3.71
CA SER A 101 -23.30 -1.70 2.45
C SER A 101 -22.67 -0.60 1.59
N ARG A 102 -21.98 0.36 2.18
CA ARG A 102 -21.38 1.49 1.45
C ARG A 102 -20.15 1.07 0.66
N THR A 103 -19.43 0.08 1.16
CA THR A 103 -18.23 -0.42 0.48
C THR A 103 -18.58 -1.14 -0.82
N ARG A 104 -19.74 -1.72 -0.93
CA ARG A 104 -20.20 -2.34 -2.18
C ARG A 104 -20.38 -1.30 -3.28
N ALA A 105 -20.94 -0.15 -2.94
CA ALA A 105 -21.16 0.94 -3.89
C ALA A 105 -19.84 1.53 -4.39
N SER A 106 -18.77 1.46 -3.61
CA SER A 106 -17.44 1.93 -4.02
C SER A 106 -16.62 0.87 -4.75
N GLY A 107 -17.19 -0.31 -5.02
CA GLY A 107 -16.54 -1.36 -5.80
C GLY A 107 -15.59 -2.27 -5.02
N GLY A 108 -15.53 -2.14 -3.70
CA GLY A 108 -14.69 -3.00 -2.89
C GLY A 108 -15.30 -4.39 -2.72
N HIS A 109 -14.50 -5.43 -2.88
CA HIS A 109 -14.94 -6.82 -2.82
C HIS A 109 -14.54 -7.53 -1.52
N GLY A 110 -13.85 -6.85 -0.60
CA GLY A 110 -13.39 -7.44 0.64
C GLY A 110 -12.18 -8.36 0.48
N LEU A 111 -11.59 -8.42 -0.70
CA LEU A 111 -10.44 -9.27 -1.00
C LEU A 111 -9.14 -8.49 -1.20
N GLY A 112 -9.21 -7.18 -1.44
CA GLY A 112 -8.05 -6.38 -1.84
C GLY A 112 -6.88 -6.46 -0.87
N LEU A 113 -7.13 -6.27 0.42
CA LEU A 113 -6.07 -6.30 1.43
C LEU A 113 -5.56 -7.71 1.70
N SER A 114 -6.41 -8.74 1.60
CA SER A 114 -5.97 -10.12 1.75
C SER A 114 -5.06 -10.53 0.60
N ILE A 115 -5.32 -10.04 -0.61
CA ILE A 115 -4.46 -10.26 -1.76
C ILE A 115 -3.10 -9.60 -1.55
N VAL A 116 -3.08 -8.37 -1.05
CA VAL A 116 -1.84 -7.64 -0.72
C VAL A 116 -0.99 -8.45 0.27
N ARG A 117 -1.62 -8.91 1.35
CA ARG A 117 -0.94 -9.69 2.37
C ARG A 117 -0.34 -10.97 1.79
N ARG A 118 -1.10 -11.69 0.95
CA ARG A 118 -0.65 -12.93 0.35
C ARG A 118 0.53 -12.70 -0.59
N ILE A 119 0.46 -11.69 -1.44
CA ILE A 119 1.53 -11.38 -2.37
C ILE A 119 2.82 -11.03 -1.63
N ILE A 120 2.72 -10.16 -0.61
CA ILE A 120 3.91 -9.74 0.13
C ILE A 120 4.48 -10.90 0.95
N TYR A 121 3.62 -11.80 1.44
CA TYR A 121 4.06 -13.01 2.12
C TYR A 121 4.88 -13.91 1.17
N TRP A 122 4.45 -14.06 -0.07
CA TRP A 122 5.20 -14.81 -1.09
C TRP A 122 6.58 -14.22 -1.37
N HIS A 123 6.73 -12.92 -1.15
CA HIS A 123 8.02 -12.24 -1.28
C HIS A 123 8.86 -12.29 0.01
N GLY A 124 8.40 -13.02 1.01
CA GLY A 124 9.09 -13.12 2.30
C GLY A 124 8.89 -11.91 3.19
N GLY A 125 7.85 -11.14 2.94
CA GLY A 125 7.60 -9.89 3.62
C GLY A 125 6.41 -9.88 4.55
N ARG A 126 6.07 -8.69 5.02
CA ARG A 126 4.98 -8.44 5.94
C ARG A 126 4.16 -7.23 5.49
N ALA A 127 2.84 -7.31 5.73
CA ALA A 127 1.92 -6.21 5.58
C ALA A 127 1.44 -5.79 6.97
N LEU A 128 1.58 -4.52 7.30
CA LEU A 128 1.23 -3.97 8.60
C LEU A 128 0.34 -2.75 8.42
N ILE A 129 -0.42 -2.44 9.46
CA ILE A 129 -1.23 -1.23 9.52
C ILE A 129 -0.91 -0.47 10.80
N SER A 130 -0.92 0.86 10.71
CA SER A 130 -0.74 1.74 11.84
C SER A 130 -1.48 3.06 11.58
N LYS A 131 -1.35 4.01 12.49
CA LYS A 131 -1.89 5.35 12.31
C LYS A 131 -0.91 6.20 11.51
N SER A 132 -1.42 6.96 10.55
CA SER A 132 -0.61 7.91 9.81
C SER A 132 -0.25 9.10 10.69
N ASN A 133 1.03 9.30 10.93
CA ASN A 133 1.51 10.47 11.69
C ASN A 133 1.51 11.74 10.83
N ASN A 134 1.59 11.60 9.52
CA ASN A 134 1.64 12.74 8.60
C ASN A 134 0.26 13.24 8.23
N LEU A 135 -0.72 12.36 8.03
CA LEU A 135 -2.03 12.70 7.50
C LEU A 135 -3.19 12.41 8.46
N GLY A 136 -2.94 11.68 9.54
CA GLY A 136 -3.93 11.43 10.57
C GLY A 136 -4.86 10.23 10.37
N GLY A 137 -4.85 9.64 9.18
CA GLY A 137 -5.63 8.44 8.90
C GLY A 137 -4.84 7.15 9.11
N ALA A 138 -4.97 6.20 8.19
CA ALA A 138 -4.25 4.93 8.26
C ALA A 138 -2.91 4.99 7.52
N CYS A 139 -1.97 4.17 7.97
CA CYS A 139 -0.73 3.91 7.28
C CYS A 139 -0.60 2.41 7.05
N PHE A 140 -0.59 2.00 5.79
CA PHE A 140 -0.33 0.62 5.41
C PHE A 140 1.12 0.48 4.98
N SER A 141 1.83 -0.47 5.58
CA SER A 141 3.26 -0.68 5.34
C SER A 141 3.50 -2.06 4.78
N LEU A 142 4.21 -2.13 3.66
CA LEU A 142 4.72 -3.38 3.10
C LEU A 142 6.24 -3.39 3.25
N SER A 143 6.78 -4.50 3.73
CA SER A 143 8.22 -4.69 3.89
C SER A 143 8.59 -6.07 3.40
N TRP A 144 9.64 -6.18 2.59
CA TRP A 144 10.10 -7.46 2.07
C TRP A 144 11.61 -7.42 1.80
N PRO A 145 12.27 -8.61 1.72
CA PRO A 145 13.69 -8.65 1.38
C PRO A 145 13.94 -8.09 -0.02
N ARG A 146 14.98 -7.27 -0.16
CA ARG A 146 15.34 -6.68 -1.43
C ARG A 146 15.78 -7.73 -2.46
N ASP A 147 16.46 -8.76 -1.99
CA ASP A 147 16.97 -9.86 -2.82
C ASP A 147 16.25 -11.14 -2.43
N GLN A 148 15.46 -11.68 -3.35
CA GLN A 148 14.66 -12.89 -3.12
C GLN A 148 15.45 -14.18 -3.21
N ASN A 149 16.66 -14.14 -3.76
CA ASN A 149 17.51 -15.30 -3.93
C ASN A 149 18.45 -15.54 -2.74
N LYS A 150 18.50 -14.61 -1.81
CA LYS A 150 19.29 -14.75 -0.58
C LYS A 150 18.42 -15.32 0.54
N PRO A 151 18.92 -16.38 1.21
CA PRO A 151 18.20 -16.91 2.38
C PRO A 151 18.11 -15.92 3.52
#